data_70d03c25e7c6df069980c9da681d3536
#
_entry.id   70d03c25e7c6df069980c9da681d3536
#
_cell.length_a   1.000
_cell.length_b   1.000
_cell.length_c   1.000
_cell.angle_alpha   90.00
_cell.angle_beta   90.00
_cell.angle_gamma   90.00
#
_symmetry.space_group_name_H-M   'P 1'
#
loop_
_entity.id
_entity.type
_entity.pdbx_description
1 polymer ?
#
loop_
_entity_poly.entity_id
_entity_poly.type
_entity_poly.pdbx_seq_one_letter_code
_entity_poly.pdbx_strand_id
1 'polypeptide(L)'
;MIANIISQAEAALFSEGGFYNSYSKFGAHLSKDLKNEGVYFTVWAPNAVAVSVEGDFNDWDGTADYMEMLDGGIWTIFIPKAKKGDAYKYLIKTKKGDFLHKGDPFAFFSEVRPKTASIVFDLDQYEWKDKNYQKHPDRKNHLKRPMNIYEVNLTSWKKNLDGSCYTYSQLKKELIPYVLEMGYTHIEVMPLTEHPFDGSWGYQATGYYSATSRFGNPDELRDFIDACHDVEIGVIMDWVPGHFCMDAHGLGEFDGTPIYEA
;
A
#
# COMPACT_ATOMS: atom_id res chain seq x y z
N MET A 1 25.11 -8.15 -5.89
CA MET A 1 24.84 -7.42 -4.65
C MET A 1 23.35 -7.62 -4.37
N ILE A 2 23.01 -8.17 -3.23
CA ILE A 2 21.63 -8.45 -2.82
C ILE A 2 20.97 -7.10 -2.53
N ALA A 3 20.13 -6.64 -3.45
CA ALA A 3 19.68 -5.24 -3.51
C ALA A 3 18.54 -4.87 -2.55
N ASN A 4 18.08 -5.77 -1.67
CA ASN A 4 16.86 -5.57 -0.91
C ASN A 4 17.05 -5.21 0.56
N ILE A 5 18.23 -5.42 1.14
CA ILE A 5 18.53 -4.96 2.50
C ILE A 5 18.84 -3.46 2.45
N ILE A 6 18.29 -2.72 3.42
CA ILE A 6 18.62 -1.30 3.59
C ILE A 6 20.11 -1.18 3.97
N SER A 7 20.85 -0.33 3.29
CA SER A 7 22.26 -0.04 3.59
C SER A 7 22.37 0.94 4.76
N GLN A 8 23.54 0.99 5.41
CA GLN A 8 23.79 1.95 6.49
C GLN A 8 23.61 3.41 6.04
N ALA A 9 23.99 3.73 4.79
CA ALA A 9 23.79 5.06 4.21
C ALA A 9 22.30 5.39 4.01
N GLU A 10 21.48 4.43 3.55
CA GLU A 10 20.04 4.60 3.40
C GLU A 10 19.35 4.72 4.77
N ALA A 11 19.80 3.97 5.78
CA ALA A 11 19.29 4.09 7.15
C ALA A 11 19.59 5.48 7.76
N ALA A 12 20.78 6.02 7.53
CA ALA A 12 21.12 7.38 7.94
C ALA A 12 20.24 8.43 7.23
N LEU A 13 20.08 8.32 5.90
CA LEU A 13 19.18 9.19 5.14
C LEU A 13 17.72 9.11 5.62
N PHE A 14 17.24 7.92 6.00
CA PHE A 14 15.90 7.75 6.57
C PHE A 14 15.78 8.51 7.90
N SER A 15 16.75 8.36 8.79
CA SER A 15 16.78 9.04 10.09
C SER A 15 16.83 10.56 9.97
N GLU A 16 17.43 11.08 8.89
CA GLU A 16 17.51 12.51 8.55
C GLU A 16 16.28 13.04 7.79
N GLY A 17 15.31 12.17 7.46
CA GLY A 17 14.14 12.51 6.65
C GLY A 17 14.42 12.72 5.15
N GLY A 18 15.59 12.31 4.67
CA GLY A 18 16.02 12.50 3.28
C GLY A 18 15.78 11.29 2.37
N PHE A 19 15.31 10.16 2.90
CA PHE A 19 15.10 8.95 2.10
C PHE A 19 13.68 8.91 1.50
N TYR A 20 13.44 9.72 0.47
CA TYR A 20 12.12 9.86 -0.16
C TYR A 20 11.59 8.58 -0.82
N ASN A 21 12.47 7.66 -1.21
CA ASN A 21 12.09 6.37 -1.81
C ASN A 21 12.11 5.24 -0.77
N SER A 22 11.84 5.54 0.49
CA SER A 22 11.87 4.57 1.60
C SER A 22 11.00 3.33 1.34
N TYR A 23 9.85 3.48 0.67
CA TYR A 23 8.99 2.38 0.26
C TYR A 23 9.69 1.32 -0.62
N SER A 24 10.83 1.62 -1.21
CA SER A 24 11.61 0.65 -1.99
C SER A 24 12.45 -0.31 -1.13
N LYS A 25 12.51 -0.06 0.18
CA LYS A 25 13.29 -0.82 1.17
C LYS A 25 12.45 -1.25 2.36
N PHE A 26 11.56 -0.39 2.84
CA PHE A 26 10.62 -0.71 3.92
C PHE A 26 9.44 -1.48 3.37
N GLY A 27 8.86 -2.34 4.21
CA GLY A 27 7.80 -3.26 3.84
C GLY A 27 8.32 -4.64 3.50
N ALA A 28 7.52 -5.41 2.75
CA ALA A 28 7.85 -6.75 2.29
C ALA A 28 8.27 -6.74 0.82
N HIS A 29 9.51 -7.15 0.53
CA HIS A 29 10.07 -7.17 -0.81
C HIS A 29 10.56 -8.56 -1.20
N LEU A 30 10.09 -9.06 -2.35
CA LEU A 30 10.59 -10.31 -2.92
C LEU A 30 12.07 -10.22 -3.25
N SER A 31 12.81 -11.26 -2.94
CA SER A 31 14.21 -11.35 -3.35
C SER A 31 14.32 -11.38 -4.87
N LYS A 32 15.24 -10.56 -5.40
CA LYS A 32 15.59 -10.56 -6.84
C LYS A 32 16.72 -11.54 -7.16
N ASP A 33 17.27 -12.22 -6.15
CA ASP A 33 18.28 -13.26 -6.33
C ASP A 33 17.60 -14.61 -6.58
N LEU A 34 17.67 -15.10 -7.81
CA LEU A 34 17.11 -16.40 -8.21
C LEU A 34 17.69 -17.60 -7.46
N LYS A 35 18.81 -17.42 -6.74
CA LYS A 35 19.42 -18.48 -5.91
C LYS A 35 18.89 -18.48 -4.47
N ASN A 36 18.32 -17.36 -4.04
CA ASN A 36 17.79 -17.18 -2.70
C ASN A 36 16.37 -16.61 -2.81
N GLU A 37 15.43 -17.46 -3.18
CA GLU A 37 14.01 -17.10 -3.17
C GLU A 37 13.54 -16.85 -1.75
N GLY A 38 12.69 -15.84 -1.55
CA GLY A 38 12.16 -15.44 -0.26
C GLY A 38 11.76 -13.97 -0.23
N VAL A 39 11.49 -13.47 0.97
CA VAL A 39 11.03 -12.10 1.20
C VAL A 39 11.89 -11.41 2.25
N TYR A 40 12.31 -10.18 1.96
CA TYR A 40 12.87 -9.25 2.93
C TYR A 40 11.74 -8.47 3.58
N PHE A 41 11.74 -8.41 4.90
CA PHE A 41 10.84 -7.57 5.68
C PHE A 41 11.67 -6.50 6.38
N THR A 42 11.23 -5.25 6.30
CA THR A 42 11.91 -4.12 6.94
C THR A 42 10.86 -3.17 7.53
N VAL A 43 11.02 -2.82 8.81
CA VAL A 43 10.11 -1.92 9.51
C VAL A 43 10.86 -0.98 10.45
N TRP A 44 10.32 0.21 10.66
CA TRP A 44 10.82 1.18 11.63
C TRP A 44 10.02 1.10 12.92
N ALA A 45 10.71 0.76 14.01
CA ALA A 45 10.13 0.65 15.36
C ALA A 45 11.21 0.97 16.40
N PRO A 46 11.61 2.25 16.54
CA PRO A 46 12.79 2.67 17.30
C PRO A 46 12.69 2.43 18.81
N ASN A 47 11.48 2.31 19.33
CA ASN A 47 11.26 2.09 20.76
C ASN A 47 10.88 0.64 21.09
N ALA A 48 10.81 -0.24 20.10
CA ALA A 48 10.58 -1.68 20.33
C ALA A 48 11.76 -2.33 21.08
N VAL A 49 11.45 -3.32 21.91
CA VAL A 49 12.45 -4.20 22.57
C VAL A 49 12.83 -5.36 21.66
N ALA A 50 11.84 -5.87 20.90
CA ALA A 50 12.03 -6.91 19.90
C ALA A 50 10.91 -6.77 18.86
N VAL A 51 11.21 -7.17 17.63
CA VAL A 51 10.24 -7.29 16.54
C VAL A 51 10.40 -8.66 15.91
N SER A 52 9.29 -9.31 15.58
CA SER A 52 9.26 -10.53 14.77
C SER A 52 8.20 -10.40 13.67
N VAL A 53 8.29 -11.27 12.67
CA VAL A 53 7.28 -11.35 11.61
C VAL A 53 6.50 -12.64 11.78
N GLU A 54 5.18 -12.54 11.83
CA GLU A 54 4.26 -13.67 11.86
C GLU A 54 3.41 -13.67 10.58
N GLY A 55 3.14 -14.84 10.02
CA GLY A 55 2.38 -14.94 8.77
C GLY A 55 2.17 -16.37 8.30
N ASP A 56 1.63 -16.52 7.09
CA ASP A 56 1.31 -17.82 6.50
C ASP A 56 2.54 -18.74 6.33
N PHE A 57 3.74 -18.17 6.23
CA PHE A 57 5.01 -18.89 6.06
C PHE A 57 5.53 -19.55 7.34
N ASN A 58 5.02 -19.18 8.52
CA ASN A 58 5.44 -19.72 9.83
C ASN A 58 4.25 -20.07 10.74
N ASP A 59 3.07 -20.36 10.14
CA ASP A 59 1.84 -20.70 10.87
C ASP A 59 1.44 -19.65 11.93
N TRP A 60 1.78 -18.38 11.69
CA TRP A 60 1.52 -17.25 12.58
C TRP A 60 2.23 -17.37 13.94
N ASP A 61 3.35 -18.09 13.99
CA ASP A 61 4.19 -18.19 15.17
C ASP A 61 5.09 -16.94 15.31
N GLY A 62 4.65 -15.97 16.08
CA GLY A 62 5.40 -14.75 16.37
C GLY A 62 6.73 -14.97 17.11
N THR A 63 7.08 -16.20 17.48
CA THR A 63 8.37 -16.53 18.12
C THR A 63 9.38 -17.16 17.17
N ALA A 64 9.00 -17.42 15.91
CA ALA A 64 9.85 -18.13 14.95
C ALA A 64 10.85 -17.22 14.23
N ASP A 65 10.40 -16.03 13.78
CA ASP A 65 11.17 -15.17 12.87
C ASP A 65 11.43 -13.79 13.50
N TYR A 66 12.37 -13.72 14.45
CA TYR A 66 12.83 -12.48 15.05
C TYR A 66 13.70 -11.66 14.08
N MET A 67 13.42 -10.36 14.00
CA MET A 67 14.15 -9.42 13.18
C MET A 67 15.44 -8.92 13.85
N GLU A 68 16.41 -8.58 13.04
CA GLU A 68 17.65 -7.90 13.46
C GLU A 68 17.45 -6.39 13.51
N MET A 69 17.87 -5.74 14.58
CA MET A 69 17.83 -4.28 14.69
C MET A 69 19.10 -3.67 14.09
N LEU A 70 18.90 -2.77 13.14
CA LEU A 70 19.93 -1.91 12.57
C LEU A 70 19.93 -0.53 13.26
N ASP A 71 20.91 0.31 12.91
CA ASP A 71 20.97 1.69 13.37
C ASP A 71 19.68 2.47 13.08
N GLY A 72 19.31 3.41 13.96
CA GLY A 72 18.11 4.22 13.81
C GLY A 72 16.78 3.54 14.16
N GLY A 73 16.81 2.34 14.75
CA GLY A 73 15.60 1.60 15.14
C GLY A 73 14.88 0.95 13.97
N ILE A 74 15.62 0.60 12.95
CA ILE A 74 15.16 -0.14 11.78
C ILE A 74 15.35 -1.63 12.04
N TRP A 75 14.32 -2.43 11.81
CA TRP A 75 14.33 -3.88 11.96
C TRP A 75 14.22 -4.56 10.62
N THR A 76 15.00 -5.61 10.39
CA THR A 76 15.02 -6.33 9.11
C THR A 76 15.20 -7.84 9.30
N ILE A 77 14.64 -8.63 8.37
CA ILE A 77 14.85 -10.08 8.27
C ILE A 77 14.66 -10.54 6.84
N PHE A 78 15.33 -11.62 6.47
CA PHE A 78 15.07 -12.37 5.25
C PHE A 78 14.44 -13.71 5.58
N ILE A 79 13.26 -14.01 5.01
CA ILE A 79 12.52 -15.26 5.25
C ILE A 79 12.44 -16.06 3.94
N PRO A 80 13.22 -17.18 3.80
CA PRO A 80 13.27 -17.96 2.58
C PRO A 80 11.96 -18.68 2.21
N LYS A 81 11.10 -18.94 3.22
CA LYS A 81 9.82 -19.64 3.01
C LYS A 81 8.70 -18.70 2.57
N ALA A 82 8.85 -17.39 2.84
CA ALA A 82 7.84 -16.40 2.50
C ALA A 82 7.81 -16.16 0.99
N LYS A 83 6.61 -15.91 0.45
CA LYS A 83 6.37 -15.74 -0.99
C LYS A 83 5.27 -14.72 -1.25
N LYS A 84 5.13 -14.31 -2.50
CA LYS A 84 4.01 -13.48 -2.97
C LYS A 84 2.66 -14.09 -2.58
N GLY A 85 1.81 -13.28 -1.99
CA GLY A 85 0.47 -13.64 -1.56
C GLY A 85 0.36 -14.06 -0.11
N ASP A 86 1.48 -14.30 0.59
CA ASP A 86 1.43 -14.62 2.02
C ASP A 86 0.94 -13.41 2.82
N ALA A 87 0.03 -13.66 3.74
CA ALA A 87 -0.41 -12.68 4.71
C ALA A 87 0.57 -12.63 5.90
N TYR A 88 0.81 -11.42 6.43
CA TYR A 88 1.75 -11.23 7.54
C TYR A 88 1.41 -10.02 8.40
N LYS A 89 1.97 -10.02 9.62
CA LYS A 89 2.03 -8.87 10.54
C LYS A 89 3.39 -8.80 11.22
N TYR A 90 3.68 -7.63 11.79
CA TYR A 90 4.77 -7.48 12.75
C TYR A 90 4.23 -7.71 14.16
N LEU A 91 4.91 -8.57 14.93
CA LEU A 91 4.70 -8.70 16.37
C LEU A 91 5.77 -7.87 17.08
N ILE A 92 5.34 -6.79 17.72
CA ILE A 92 6.22 -5.80 18.34
C ILE A 92 6.15 -5.95 19.86
N LYS A 93 7.28 -6.21 20.51
CA LYS A 93 7.40 -6.19 21.96
C LYS A 93 7.76 -4.77 22.42
N THR A 94 6.87 -4.15 23.18
CA THR A 94 7.07 -2.80 23.71
C THR A 94 7.99 -2.77 24.94
N LYS A 95 8.51 -1.60 25.30
CA LYS A 95 9.26 -1.38 26.55
C LYS A 95 8.42 -1.67 27.80
N LYS A 96 7.10 -1.62 27.71
CA LYS A 96 6.18 -1.96 28.81
C LYS A 96 5.97 -3.47 28.95
N GLY A 97 6.43 -4.26 27.98
CA GLY A 97 6.29 -5.71 27.95
C GLY A 97 5.06 -6.21 27.19
N ASP A 98 4.25 -5.31 26.62
CA ASP A 98 3.09 -5.66 25.79
C ASP A 98 3.55 -6.19 24.43
N PHE A 99 2.71 -7.02 23.80
CA PHE A 99 2.88 -7.50 22.43
C PHE A 99 1.79 -6.89 21.54
N LEU A 100 2.22 -6.20 20.49
CA LEU A 100 1.34 -5.52 19.52
C LEU A 100 1.42 -6.22 18.18
N HIS A 101 0.27 -6.64 17.62
CA HIS A 101 0.15 -7.21 16.28
C HIS A 101 -0.17 -6.10 15.28
N LYS A 102 0.83 -5.64 14.54
CA LYS A 102 0.75 -4.47 13.66
C LYS A 102 0.76 -4.86 12.18
N GLY A 103 -0.10 -4.23 11.38
CA GLY A 103 0.05 -4.22 9.94
C GLY A 103 1.31 -3.47 9.52
N ASP A 104 1.78 -3.72 8.32
CA ASP A 104 2.98 -3.08 7.80
C ASP A 104 2.66 -1.66 7.30
N PRO A 105 3.32 -0.61 7.83
CA PRO A 105 3.11 0.77 7.38
C PRO A 105 3.43 1.00 5.90
N PHE A 106 4.29 0.16 5.30
CA PHE A 106 4.72 0.22 3.91
C PHE A 106 4.13 -0.90 3.04
N ALA A 107 3.13 -1.63 3.54
CA ALA A 107 2.47 -2.66 2.74
C ALA A 107 1.87 -2.08 1.47
N PHE A 108 2.04 -2.77 0.34
CA PHE A 108 1.43 -2.42 -0.94
C PHE A 108 0.05 -3.03 -1.14
N PHE A 109 -0.28 -4.04 -0.34
CA PHE A 109 -1.56 -4.73 -0.39
C PHE A 109 -1.94 -5.26 1.00
N SER A 110 -3.25 -5.34 1.26
CA SER A 110 -3.81 -5.78 2.53
C SER A 110 -4.90 -6.81 2.32
N GLU A 111 -5.18 -7.62 3.33
CA GLU A 111 -6.32 -8.54 3.31
C GLU A 111 -7.64 -7.77 3.19
N VAL A 112 -8.63 -8.45 2.60
CA VAL A 112 -10.02 -7.95 2.59
C VAL A 112 -10.58 -8.02 4.01
N ARG A 113 -11.11 -6.89 4.48
CA ARG A 113 -11.76 -6.82 5.80
C ARG A 113 -12.83 -7.90 5.98
N PRO A 114 -13.09 -8.41 7.19
CA PRO A 114 -12.62 -7.87 8.50
C PRO A 114 -11.20 -8.27 8.87
N LYS A 115 -10.50 -8.97 8.02
CA LYS A 115 -9.09 -9.30 8.24
C LYS A 115 -8.21 -8.05 8.14
N THR A 116 -7.04 -8.08 8.77
CA THR A 116 -6.22 -6.89 9.01
C THR A 116 -4.73 -7.10 8.75
N ALA A 117 -4.34 -8.19 8.11
CA ALA A 117 -2.95 -8.44 7.78
C ALA A 117 -2.52 -7.74 6.49
N SER A 118 -1.26 -7.46 6.39
CA SER A 118 -0.59 -7.05 5.15
C SER A 118 -0.35 -8.27 4.27
N ILE A 119 -0.26 -8.09 2.94
CA ILE A 119 0.00 -9.17 1.99
C ILE A 119 1.28 -8.85 1.22
N VAL A 120 2.17 -9.84 1.11
CA VAL A 120 3.37 -9.73 0.27
C VAL A 120 2.95 -9.56 -1.19
N PHE A 121 3.28 -8.41 -1.78
CA PHE A 121 2.90 -8.09 -3.15
C PHE A 121 4.10 -7.61 -3.97
N ASP A 122 4.16 -8.03 -5.24
CA ASP A 122 5.21 -7.63 -6.16
C ASP A 122 4.70 -6.54 -7.11
N LEU A 123 5.18 -5.31 -6.91
CA LEU A 123 4.83 -4.19 -7.77
C LEU A 123 5.58 -4.16 -9.10
N ASP A 124 6.65 -4.94 -9.26
CA ASP A 124 7.53 -4.88 -10.43
C ASP A 124 7.00 -5.72 -11.61
N GLN A 125 5.95 -6.53 -11.40
CA GLN A 125 5.41 -7.40 -12.45
C GLN A 125 4.46 -6.69 -13.42
N TYR A 126 3.90 -5.54 -13.04
CA TYR A 126 2.99 -4.82 -13.92
C TYR A 126 3.74 -3.94 -14.91
N GLU A 127 3.45 -4.10 -16.20
CA GLU A 127 3.98 -3.24 -17.26
C GLU A 127 2.92 -2.23 -17.71
N TRP A 128 3.19 -0.94 -17.47
CA TRP A 128 2.34 0.14 -17.92
C TRP A 128 2.22 0.22 -19.45
N LYS A 129 0.99 0.35 -19.94
CA LYS A 129 0.67 0.41 -21.38
C LYS A 129 0.45 1.83 -21.87
N ASP A 130 0.41 2.80 -21.00
CA ASP A 130 0.04 4.20 -21.23
C ASP A 130 1.15 5.09 -21.84
N LYS A 131 2.16 4.53 -22.47
CA LYS A 131 3.29 5.28 -23.07
C LYS A 131 2.86 6.37 -24.05
N ASN A 132 1.78 6.14 -24.82
CA ASN A 132 1.24 7.12 -25.76
C ASN A 132 0.57 8.28 -25.02
N TYR A 133 -0.22 7.97 -23.99
CA TYR A 133 -0.86 8.96 -23.13
C TYR A 133 0.17 9.87 -22.46
N GLN A 134 1.22 9.30 -21.86
CA GLN A 134 2.28 10.05 -21.17
C GLN A 134 3.09 10.95 -22.12
N LYS A 135 3.27 10.55 -23.39
CA LYS A 135 4.01 11.29 -24.40
C LYS A 135 3.17 12.31 -25.17
N HIS A 136 1.87 12.32 -24.97
CA HIS A 136 0.98 13.21 -25.72
C HIS A 136 1.38 14.68 -25.48
N PRO A 137 1.56 15.51 -26.55
CA PRO A 137 2.03 16.89 -26.42
C PRO A 137 1.19 17.74 -25.48
N ASP A 138 -0.10 17.43 -25.40
CA ASP A 138 -1.05 18.14 -24.57
C ASP A 138 -0.83 17.94 -23.06
N ARG A 139 -0.13 16.84 -22.66
CA ARG A 139 0.20 16.60 -21.25
C ARG A 139 1.19 17.62 -20.70
N LYS A 140 2.06 18.19 -21.55
CA LYS A 140 2.97 19.29 -21.16
C LYS A 140 2.23 20.59 -20.89
N ASN A 141 0.99 20.73 -21.39
CA ASN A 141 0.17 21.94 -21.29
C ASN A 141 -1.19 21.68 -20.63
N HIS A 142 -1.31 20.63 -19.81
CA HIS A 142 -2.58 20.23 -19.20
C HIS A 142 -3.28 21.38 -18.44
N LEU A 143 -2.53 22.26 -17.77
CA LEU A 143 -3.07 23.42 -17.06
C LEU A 143 -3.65 24.52 -17.99
N LYS A 144 -3.46 24.44 -19.30
CA LYS A 144 -4.00 25.38 -20.29
C LYS A 144 -5.25 24.87 -20.99
N ARG A 145 -5.75 23.69 -20.62
CA ARG A 145 -6.95 23.09 -21.20
C ARG A 145 -8.10 23.11 -20.20
N PRO A 146 -9.33 23.17 -20.65
CA PRO A 146 -10.49 22.97 -19.79
C PRO A 146 -10.42 21.58 -19.16
N MET A 147 -10.69 21.50 -17.87
CA MET A 147 -10.82 20.26 -17.12
C MET A 147 -12.27 20.13 -16.65
N ASN A 148 -12.86 18.97 -16.89
CA ASN A 148 -14.14 18.58 -16.36
C ASN A 148 -13.93 17.31 -15.55
N ILE A 149 -14.01 17.38 -14.21
CA ILE A 149 -13.63 16.34 -13.29
C ILE A 149 -14.88 15.66 -12.75
N TYR A 150 -14.93 14.35 -12.82
CA TYR A 150 -15.92 13.51 -12.15
C TYR A 150 -15.34 12.95 -10.87
N GLU A 151 -15.69 13.55 -9.72
CA GLU A 151 -15.34 13.04 -8.41
C GLU A 151 -16.24 11.85 -8.05
N VAL A 152 -15.66 10.76 -7.60
CA VAL A 152 -16.40 9.51 -7.36
C VAL A 152 -15.87 8.73 -6.16
N ASN A 153 -16.79 8.29 -5.29
CA ASN A 153 -16.52 7.26 -4.31
C ASN A 153 -16.87 5.88 -4.90
N LEU A 154 -15.88 5.04 -5.12
CA LEU A 154 -16.06 3.74 -5.75
C LEU A 154 -16.89 2.77 -4.90
N THR A 155 -16.95 2.95 -3.58
CA THR A 155 -17.77 2.09 -2.70
C THR A 155 -19.26 2.34 -2.84
N SER A 156 -19.67 3.54 -3.27
CA SER A 156 -21.08 3.96 -3.36
C SER A 156 -21.58 4.20 -4.78
N TRP A 157 -20.70 4.28 -5.77
CA TRP A 157 -21.09 4.60 -7.17
C TRP A 157 -22.07 3.58 -7.73
N LYS A 158 -21.71 2.29 -7.68
CA LYS A 158 -22.61 1.15 -7.97
C LYS A 158 -22.26 -0.05 -7.07
N LYS A 159 -23.26 -0.88 -6.85
CA LYS A 159 -23.14 -2.14 -6.11
C LYS A 159 -23.60 -3.31 -6.95
N ASN A 160 -23.00 -4.48 -6.71
CA ASN A 160 -23.53 -5.74 -7.20
C ASN A 160 -24.87 -6.09 -6.50
N LEU A 161 -25.62 -7.02 -7.05
CA LEU A 161 -26.93 -7.43 -6.48
C LEU A 161 -26.81 -8.00 -5.07
N ASP A 162 -25.66 -8.55 -4.69
CA ASP A 162 -25.34 -9.06 -3.36
C ASP A 162 -24.86 -7.96 -2.38
N GLY A 163 -24.80 -6.70 -2.84
CA GLY A 163 -24.34 -5.56 -2.07
C GLY A 163 -22.81 -5.37 -2.04
N SER A 164 -22.03 -6.22 -2.68
CA SER A 164 -20.59 -6.06 -2.80
C SER A 164 -20.20 -4.86 -3.67
N CYS A 165 -19.01 -4.33 -3.49
CA CYS A 165 -18.47 -3.27 -4.34
C CYS A 165 -18.17 -3.79 -5.74
N TYR A 166 -18.22 -2.90 -6.74
CA TYR A 166 -17.69 -3.20 -8.05
C TYR A 166 -16.17 -3.40 -7.99
N THR A 167 -15.69 -4.41 -8.71
CA THR A 167 -14.25 -4.62 -8.94
C THR A 167 -13.71 -3.61 -9.95
N TYR A 168 -12.38 -3.41 -9.98
CA TYR A 168 -11.74 -2.59 -11.02
C TYR A 168 -12.11 -3.05 -12.44
N SER A 169 -12.26 -4.35 -12.67
CA SER A 169 -12.72 -4.90 -13.96
C SER A 169 -14.15 -4.48 -14.32
N GLN A 170 -15.05 -4.41 -13.34
CA GLN A 170 -16.42 -3.93 -13.57
C GLN A 170 -16.45 -2.41 -13.77
N LEU A 171 -15.64 -1.66 -12.99
CA LEU A 171 -15.50 -0.21 -13.16
C LEU A 171 -14.97 0.16 -14.55
N LYS A 172 -14.01 -0.58 -15.10
CA LYS A 172 -13.56 -0.41 -16.48
C LYS A 172 -14.70 -0.48 -17.47
N LYS A 173 -15.65 -1.40 -17.30
CA LYS A 173 -16.73 -1.67 -18.23
C LYS A 173 -17.87 -0.66 -18.15
N GLU A 174 -18.07 -0.06 -16.98
CA GLU A 174 -19.24 0.77 -16.74
C GLU A 174 -18.91 2.24 -16.39
N LEU A 175 -17.90 2.49 -15.55
CA LEU A 175 -17.55 3.84 -15.15
C LEU A 175 -16.86 4.61 -16.30
N ILE A 176 -15.93 3.99 -17.01
CA ILE A 176 -15.20 4.64 -18.10
C ILE A 176 -16.17 5.07 -19.22
N PRO A 177 -17.06 4.21 -19.78
CA PRO A 177 -18.04 4.64 -20.77
C PRO A 177 -18.98 5.74 -20.27
N TYR A 178 -19.42 5.68 -19.00
CA TYR A 178 -20.26 6.72 -18.41
C TYR A 178 -19.56 8.09 -18.40
N VAL A 179 -18.33 8.12 -17.93
CA VAL A 179 -17.52 9.35 -17.86
C VAL A 179 -17.29 9.97 -19.23
N LEU A 180 -17.04 9.12 -20.24
CA LEU A 180 -16.89 9.56 -21.65
C LEU A 180 -18.20 10.11 -22.22
N GLU A 181 -19.32 9.42 -22.04
CA GLU A 181 -20.63 9.84 -22.51
C GLU A 181 -21.04 11.19 -21.91
N MET A 182 -20.73 11.40 -20.62
CA MET A 182 -21.01 12.65 -19.92
C MET A 182 -20.03 13.80 -20.23
N GLY A 183 -18.97 13.53 -21.01
CA GLY A 183 -18.00 14.53 -21.46
C GLY A 183 -17.00 14.98 -20.38
N TYR A 184 -16.75 14.14 -19.37
CA TYR A 184 -15.68 14.40 -18.41
C TYR A 184 -14.31 14.10 -19.00
N THR A 185 -13.30 14.82 -18.52
CA THR A 185 -11.90 14.65 -18.94
C THR A 185 -11.06 13.92 -17.92
N HIS A 186 -11.50 13.89 -16.66
CA HIS A 186 -10.81 13.25 -15.54
C HIS A 186 -11.79 12.55 -14.63
N ILE A 187 -11.33 11.49 -13.99
CA ILE A 187 -11.96 10.88 -12.83
C ILE A 187 -11.11 11.23 -11.62
N GLU A 188 -11.71 11.85 -10.61
CA GLU A 188 -11.10 12.00 -9.28
C GLU A 188 -11.66 10.92 -8.37
N VAL A 189 -10.79 10.00 -7.96
CA VAL A 189 -11.19 8.90 -7.10
C VAL A 189 -10.96 9.30 -5.66
N MET A 190 -12.03 9.34 -4.86
CA MET A 190 -11.93 9.53 -3.41
C MET A 190 -11.00 8.49 -2.79
N PRO A 191 -10.43 8.71 -1.59
CA PRO A 191 -9.24 7.98 -1.13
C PRO A 191 -9.32 6.46 -1.30
N LEU A 192 -8.31 5.90 -1.96
CA LEU A 192 -8.14 4.45 -2.17
C LEU A 192 -7.17 3.82 -1.16
N THR A 193 -6.71 4.56 -0.17
CA THR A 193 -5.89 4.00 0.91
C THR A 193 -6.67 2.95 1.70
N GLU A 194 -5.98 1.89 2.16
CA GLU A 194 -6.64 0.86 2.96
C GLU A 194 -7.16 1.43 4.29
N HIS A 195 -8.38 1.08 4.63
CA HIS A 195 -9.09 1.62 5.79
C HIS A 195 -10.09 0.60 6.37
N PRO A 196 -10.30 0.56 7.70
CA PRO A 196 -11.17 -0.43 8.33
C PRO A 196 -12.65 -0.09 8.23
N PHE A 197 -13.00 1.20 8.19
CA PHE A 197 -14.36 1.69 8.31
C PHE A 197 -14.87 2.36 7.03
N ASP A 198 -15.88 1.77 6.38
CA ASP A 198 -16.45 2.28 5.11
C ASP A 198 -17.03 3.69 5.25
N GLY A 199 -17.59 4.02 6.41
CA GLY A 199 -18.17 5.34 6.67
C GLY A 199 -17.15 6.47 6.68
N SER A 200 -15.84 6.16 6.73
CA SER A 200 -14.77 7.15 6.57
C SER A 200 -14.51 7.53 5.11
N TRP A 201 -15.08 6.80 4.14
CA TRP A 201 -14.84 6.97 2.70
C TRP A 201 -13.37 6.88 2.28
N GLY A 202 -12.54 6.21 3.09
CA GLY A 202 -11.10 6.08 2.88
C GLY A 202 -10.24 7.13 3.56
N TYR A 203 -10.85 8.13 4.24
CA TYR A 203 -10.11 9.19 4.91
C TYR A 203 -9.45 8.77 6.24
N GLN A 204 -9.87 7.65 6.84
CA GLN A 204 -9.24 7.11 8.06
C GLN A 204 -8.37 5.89 7.71
N ALA A 205 -7.21 6.15 7.14
CA ALA A 205 -6.32 5.13 6.61
C ALA A 205 -5.62 4.31 7.71
N THR A 206 -5.41 3.01 7.43
CA THR A 206 -4.48 2.11 8.16
C THR A 206 -3.23 1.80 7.35
N GLY A 207 -3.26 1.97 6.03
CA GLY A 207 -2.13 1.69 5.13
C GLY A 207 -2.04 2.71 4.02
N TYR A 208 -1.10 3.65 4.12
CA TYR A 208 -0.94 4.74 3.15
C TYR A 208 -0.36 4.30 1.80
N TYR A 209 0.38 3.19 1.76
CA TYR A 209 0.95 2.62 0.53
C TYR A 209 0.09 1.49 -0.05
N SER A 210 -0.93 1.03 0.68
CA SER A 210 -1.82 -0.04 0.28
C SER A 210 -3.09 0.53 -0.35
N ALA A 211 -3.32 0.24 -1.63
CA ALA A 211 -4.63 0.47 -2.21
C ALA A 211 -5.65 -0.50 -1.58
N THR A 212 -6.82 0.02 -1.21
CA THR A 212 -7.83 -0.82 -0.54
C THR A 212 -8.18 -2.05 -1.36
N SER A 213 -8.22 -3.19 -0.68
CA SER A 213 -8.53 -4.50 -1.28
C SER A 213 -10.00 -4.69 -1.69
N ARG A 214 -10.87 -3.71 -1.40
CA ARG A 214 -12.31 -3.76 -1.69
C ARG A 214 -12.66 -3.94 -3.15
N PHE A 215 -11.80 -3.45 -4.05
CA PHE A 215 -12.06 -3.40 -5.49
C PHE A 215 -11.18 -4.36 -6.29
N GLY A 216 -10.20 -4.98 -5.65
CA GLY A 216 -9.20 -5.85 -6.27
C GLY A 216 -7.79 -5.59 -5.76
N ASN A 217 -6.80 -6.09 -6.48
CA ASN A 217 -5.38 -5.96 -6.14
C ASN A 217 -4.72 -4.75 -6.82
N PRO A 218 -3.47 -4.37 -6.45
CA PRO A 218 -2.78 -3.23 -7.04
C PRO A 218 -2.57 -3.30 -8.57
N ASP A 219 -2.41 -4.48 -9.15
CA ASP A 219 -2.25 -4.62 -10.60
C ASP A 219 -3.58 -4.38 -11.35
N GLU A 220 -4.71 -4.76 -10.73
CA GLU A 220 -6.03 -4.46 -11.28
C GLU A 220 -6.35 -2.96 -11.22
N LEU A 221 -5.90 -2.25 -10.17
CA LEU A 221 -5.97 -0.79 -10.11
C LEU A 221 -5.16 -0.14 -11.25
N ARG A 222 -3.93 -0.63 -11.48
CA ARG A 222 -3.09 -0.14 -12.59
C ARG A 222 -3.72 -0.38 -13.95
N ASP A 223 -4.32 -1.56 -14.15
CA ASP A 223 -5.04 -1.90 -15.37
C ASP A 223 -6.30 -1.03 -15.58
N PHE A 224 -6.98 -0.64 -14.49
CA PHE A 224 -8.06 0.35 -14.55
C PHE A 224 -7.55 1.74 -14.98
N ILE A 225 -6.42 2.19 -14.42
CA ILE A 225 -5.79 3.47 -14.77
C ILE A 225 -5.33 3.45 -16.24
N ASP A 226 -4.65 2.39 -16.68
CA ASP A 226 -4.25 2.20 -18.07
C ASP A 226 -5.47 2.31 -19.04
N ALA A 227 -6.57 1.67 -18.67
CA ALA A 227 -7.78 1.72 -19.48
C ALA A 227 -8.42 3.13 -19.53
N CYS A 228 -8.30 3.93 -18.46
CA CYS A 228 -8.68 5.34 -18.50
C CYS A 228 -7.77 6.13 -19.46
N HIS A 229 -6.46 5.91 -19.37
CA HIS A 229 -5.47 6.55 -20.22
C HIS A 229 -5.62 6.19 -21.70
N ASP A 230 -6.00 4.96 -22.03
CA ASP A 230 -6.25 4.50 -23.41
C ASP A 230 -7.37 5.30 -24.12
N VAL A 231 -8.29 5.86 -23.33
CA VAL A 231 -9.40 6.70 -23.83
C VAL A 231 -9.25 8.18 -23.48
N GLU A 232 -8.03 8.61 -23.18
CA GLU A 232 -7.66 10.00 -22.86
C GLU A 232 -8.29 10.57 -21.57
N ILE A 233 -8.81 9.73 -20.67
CA ILE A 233 -9.30 10.13 -19.36
C ILE A 233 -8.14 10.15 -18.36
N GLY A 234 -7.92 11.30 -17.69
CA GLY A 234 -6.98 11.41 -16.57
C GLY A 234 -7.55 10.83 -15.30
N VAL A 235 -6.67 10.29 -14.43
CA VAL A 235 -7.05 9.80 -13.10
C VAL A 235 -6.36 10.65 -12.03
N ILE A 236 -7.14 11.20 -11.12
CA ILE A 236 -6.69 11.95 -9.96
C ILE A 236 -6.95 11.07 -8.74
N MET A 237 -5.94 10.87 -7.90
CA MET A 237 -6.05 10.14 -6.65
C MET A 237 -6.16 11.14 -5.51
N ASP A 238 -7.29 11.14 -4.80
CA ASP A 238 -7.42 11.91 -3.57
C ASP A 238 -6.59 11.23 -2.48
N TRP A 239 -5.67 11.95 -1.88
CA TRP A 239 -4.77 11.43 -0.86
C TRP A 239 -4.65 12.41 0.32
N VAL A 240 -5.12 11.95 1.48
CA VAL A 240 -5.12 12.74 2.72
C VAL A 240 -4.20 12.08 3.73
N PRO A 241 -3.02 12.64 4.00
CA PRO A 241 -2.03 12.06 4.93
C PRO A 241 -2.37 12.26 6.42
N GLY A 242 -3.38 13.03 6.73
CA GLY A 242 -3.90 13.21 8.08
C GLY A 242 -4.99 12.20 8.43
N HIS A 243 -5.48 12.21 9.66
CA HIS A 243 -6.64 11.44 10.11
C HIS A 243 -6.48 9.91 10.08
N PHE A 244 -5.27 9.35 10.26
CA PHE A 244 -5.19 7.91 10.41
C PHE A 244 -5.96 7.42 11.65
N CYS A 245 -6.52 6.20 11.57
CA CYS A 245 -7.35 5.66 12.63
C CYS A 245 -6.50 5.05 13.76
N MET A 246 -7.10 4.98 14.96
CA MET A 246 -6.46 4.42 16.17
C MET A 246 -6.72 2.91 16.32
N ASP A 247 -7.08 2.21 15.23
CA ASP A 247 -7.27 0.76 15.25
C ASP A 247 -5.98 0.05 15.67
N ALA A 248 -6.11 -0.99 16.50
CA ALA A 248 -4.99 -1.65 17.16
C ALA A 248 -3.91 -2.18 16.18
N HIS A 249 -4.32 -2.58 14.97
CA HIS A 249 -3.42 -3.06 13.91
C HIS A 249 -2.79 -1.95 13.06
N GLY A 250 -3.27 -0.70 13.21
CA GLY A 250 -2.82 0.45 12.42
C GLY A 250 -1.60 1.15 13.01
N LEU A 251 -1.42 2.42 12.61
CA LEU A 251 -0.22 3.20 12.90
C LEU A 251 -0.16 3.77 14.32
N GLY A 252 -1.33 3.92 14.99
CA GLY A 252 -1.41 4.50 16.33
C GLY A 252 -0.59 3.69 17.34
N GLU A 253 0.23 4.37 18.12
CA GLU A 253 1.16 3.77 19.10
C GLU A 253 1.89 2.54 18.53
N PHE A 254 2.48 2.67 17.34
CA PHE A 254 2.94 1.56 16.52
C PHE A 254 3.94 0.64 17.25
N ASP A 255 4.90 1.20 17.98
CA ASP A 255 5.86 0.44 18.80
C ASP A 255 5.60 0.59 20.31
N GLY A 256 4.38 0.98 20.68
CA GLY A 256 3.99 1.33 22.04
C GLY A 256 4.25 2.80 22.37
N THR A 257 4.61 3.59 21.36
CA THR A 257 4.82 5.04 21.43
C THR A 257 4.30 5.73 20.15
N PRO A 258 3.98 7.03 20.21
CA PRO A 258 3.44 7.78 19.08
C PRO A 258 4.54 8.17 18.08
N ILE A 259 5.00 7.22 17.25
CA ILE A 259 6.06 7.48 16.25
C ILE A 259 5.53 8.01 14.92
N TYR A 260 4.25 7.77 14.62
CA TYR A 260 3.55 8.29 13.43
C TYR A 260 2.55 9.39 13.78
N GLU A 261 2.27 9.63 15.05
CA GLU A 261 1.46 10.73 15.55
C GLU A 261 2.35 11.97 15.76
N ALA A 262 1.93 13.09 15.20
CA ALA A 262 2.61 14.39 15.38
C ALA A 262 1.96 15.21 16.49
#